data_a2cc55ba4862b8db810af255b4a6072e
#
_entry.id   a2cc55ba4862b8db810af255b4a6072e
#
_cell.length_a   1.000
_cell.length_b   1.000
_cell.length_c   1.000
_cell.angle_alpha   90.00
_cell.angle_beta   90.00
_cell.angle_gamma   90.00
#
_symmetry.space_group_name_H-M   'P 1'
#
loop_
_entity.id
_entity.type
_entity.pdbx_description
1 polymer ?
#
loop_
_entity_poly.entity_id
_entity_poly.type
_entity_poly.pdbx_seq_one_letter_code
_entity_poly.pdbx_strand_id
1 'polypeptide(L)'
;MKNQEKIFVIGHKNPDTDSICSAIAYCDIKNRTTQESRYIPKRAGQINEETEYVLNRFGVHPPGYLSNIGTQVKDMDIRLSPEANKSMSLKNAWDLMQENSIVSLPIREKDGTLEGLITIGDIAKTYMDTTDSYLLSRARTQYQRIAETIGGKVIEGNAHGYFIQGKIMVATANPDKMKEYVEENDMVVMGNREEDHLQAIEQNVSCIIVGMGIEVTEKVLKLAHEKDIVIISSPYDTFTISRLINQSIPVKYIMKTDNLVTFNTEDFTDDIQEVMIKHRHRAFPVINKKGKCIGTISRRNFLDMHRKKVVLVDHNEKDQAVDNIDKADIMEIIDHHKLGTLQTMQPISFRNQPVGCTGTIMYQMYGEQKLEIPPKIAGLLCAAIISDTLMFRSPTCTLQDKMAAGALALIADISIEEFAREMFKAGSNLKDKSPEEIFYQDYKKFIAEGDICFGVGQISSMDADELREIKERLIPFMVSECGRHGVSRVYFMLTDIMEQSTELLFYGEGSEEMAVNAFKIEPKDGTIYLKGVVSRKKQLIPPLMEAAQMIGSDYV
;
A
#
# COMPACT_ATOMS: atom_id res chain seq x y z
N MET A 1 6.33 -11.53 -18.92
CA MET A 1 6.64 -12.36 -17.73
C MET A 1 5.49 -12.17 -16.77
N LYS A 2 4.70 -13.22 -16.45
CA LYS A 2 3.71 -13.16 -15.37
C LYS A 2 4.47 -12.80 -14.09
N ASN A 3 4.11 -11.71 -13.44
CA ASN A 3 4.64 -11.37 -12.11
C ASN A 3 4.39 -12.58 -11.22
N GLN A 4 5.45 -13.28 -10.78
CA GLN A 4 5.31 -14.37 -9.81
C GLN A 4 4.67 -13.80 -8.56
N GLU A 5 3.57 -14.39 -8.12
CA GLU A 5 2.82 -13.97 -6.95
C GLU A 5 3.71 -14.08 -5.71
N LYS A 6 3.93 -12.96 -5.02
CA LYS A 6 4.77 -12.88 -3.82
C LYS A 6 4.04 -13.45 -2.61
N ILE A 7 4.75 -14.21 -1.79
CA ILE A 7 4.26 -14.73 -0.50
C ILE A 7 5.10 -14.08 0.60
N PHE A 8 4.45 -13.37 1.50
CA PHE A 8 5.14 -12.72 2.61
C PHE A 8 5.24 -13.66 3.80
N VAL A 9 6.42 -13.76 4.41
CA VAL A 9 6.64 -14.52 5.64
C VAL A 9 6.84 -13.52 6.77
N ILE A 10 5.96 -13.54 7.77
CA ILE A 10 5.87 -12.47 8.76
C ILE A 10 5.74 -13.07 10.15
N GLY A 11 6.57 -12.57 11.09
CA GLY A 11 6.42 -12.81 12.51
C GLY A 11 5.43 -11.84 13.17
N HIS A 12 5.35 -11.86 14.51
CA HIS A 12 4.42 -11.02 15.25
C HIS A 12 4.75 -9.51 15.22
N LYS A 13 3.80 -8.66 15.67
CA LYS A 13 3.88 -7.19 15.62
C LYS A 13 5.04 -6.58 16.41
N ASN A 14 5.40 -7.19 17.53
CA ASN A 14 6.53 -6.79 18.35
C ASN A 14 7.66 -7.80 18.13
N PRO A 15 8.33 -7.76 16.96
CA PRO A 15 9.20 -8.84 16.55
C PRO A 15 10.43 -8.90 17.46
N ASP A 16 10.67 -10.08 18.00
CA ASP A 16 11.88 -10.45 18.71
C ASP A 16 12.85 -11.19 17.80
N THR A 17 13.91 -11.73 18.37
CA THR A 17 14.96 -12.41 17.62
C THR A 17 14.43 -13.68 16.95
N ASP A 18 13.54 -14.46 17.59
CA ASP A 18 12.95 -15.66 16.99
C ASP A 18 12.07 -15.31 15.79
N SER A 19 11.16 -14.36 16.00
CA SER A 19 10.22 -13.89 14.98
C SER A 19 10.92 -13.49 13.67
N ILE A 20 12.02 -12.72 13.77
CA ILE A 20 12.78 -12.23 12.60
C ILE A 20 13.63 -13.34 11.97
N CYS A 21 14.37 -14.09 12.79
CA CYS A 21 15.28 -15.12 12.30
C CYS A 21 14.52 -16.28 11.68
N SER A 22 13.41 -16.69 12.29
CA SER A 22 12.54 -17.74 11.75
C SER A 22 11.89 -17.35 10.44
N ALA A 23 11.47 -16.08 10.27
CA ALA A 23 10.94 -15.60 9.00
C ALA A 23 11.98 -15.66 7.87
N ILE A 24 13.23 -15.29 8.16
CA ILE A 24 14.33 -15.34 7.19
C ILE A 24 14.65 -16.80 6.82
N ALA A 25 14.79 -17.67 7.82
CA ALA A 25 15.11 -19.08 7.62
C ALA A 25 14.01 -19.82 6.83
N TYR A 26 12.75 -19.57 7.15
CA TYR A 26 11.62 -20.13 6.41
C TYR A 26 11.62 -19.73 4.93
N CYS A 27 11.94 -18.48 4.63
CA CYS A 27 12.08 -18.02 3.24
C CYS A 27 13.19 -18.77 2.51
N ASP A 28 14.34 -19.00 3.15
CA ASP A 28 15.43 -19.79 2.56
C ASP A 28 14.98 -21.23 2.25
N ILE A 29 14.34 -21.91 3.22
CA ILE A 29 13.80 -23.25 3.03
C ILE A 29 12.88 -23.31 1.83
N LYS A 30 11.86 -22.45 1.80
CA LYS A 30 10.81 -22.49 0.76
C LYS A 30 11.33 -22.10 -0.61
N ASN A 31 12.15 -21.06 -0.72
CA ASN A 31 12.71 -20.63 -2.00
C ASN A 31 13.63 -21.70 -2.60
N ARG A 32 14.41 -22.40 -1.77
CA ARG A 32 15.27 -23.51 -2.23
C ARG A 32 14.49 -24.76 -2.58
N THR A 33 13.46 -25.09 -1.78
CA THR A 33 12.62 -26.27 -2.04
C THR A 33 11.76 -26.10 -3.31
N THR A 34 11.20 -24.92 -3.53
CA THR A 34 10.38 -24.63 -4.71
C THR A 34 11.19 -24.18 -5.92
N GLN A 35 12.48 -23.91 -5.75
CA GLN A 35 13.36 -23.29 -6.77
C GLN A 35 12.80 -21.96 -7.30
N GLU A 36 12.08 -21.23 -6.45
CA GLU A 36 11.44 -19.95 -6.76
C GLU A 36 11.88 -18.89 -5.72
N SER A 37 11.98 -17.63 -6.13
CA SER A 37 12.30 -16.51 -5.21
C SER A 37 11.05 -15.72 -4.82
N ARG A 38 9.95 -16.41 -4.52
CA ARG A 38 8.65 -15.77 -4.22
C ARG A 38 8.36 -15.56 -2.74
N TYR A 39 9.02 -16.30 -1.84
CA TYR A 39 8.87 -16.12 -0.40
C TYR A 39 9.78 -14.97 0.07
N ILE A 40 9.19 -13.96 0.68
CA ILE A 40 9.89 -12.72 1.04
C ILE A 40 9.68 -12.46 2.53
N PRO A 41 10.75 -12.40 3.35
CA PRO A 41 10.62 -12.09 4.76
C PRO A 41 10.20 -10.63 4.95
N LYS A 42 9.27 -10.42 5.89
CA LYS A 42 8.77 -9.10 6.30
C LYS A 42 8.74 -9.02 7.81
N ARG A 43 8.74 -7.79 8.34
CA ARG A 43 8.54 -7.52 9.76
C ARG A 43 7.34 -6.61 9.95
N ALA A 44 6.53 -6.92 10.96
CA ALA A 44 5.32 -6.14 11.26
C ALA A 44 5.59 -4.99 12.25
N GLY A 45 6.77 -4.96 12.89
CA GLY A 45 7.19 -3.95 13.85
C GLY A 45 8.66 -3.55 13.72
N GLN A 46 9.12 -2.72 14.65
CA GLN A 46 10.52 -2.37 14.77
C GLN A 46 11.29 -3.53 15.41
N ILE A 47 12.50 -3.76 14.93
CA ILE A 47 13.41 -4.74 15.56
C ILE A 47 14.00 -4.13 16.84
N ASN A 48 14.25 -4.98 17.82
CA ASN A 48 14.96 -4.60 19.03
C ASN A 48 16.48 -4.65 18.83
N GLU A 49 17.23 -4.09 19.77
CA GLU A 49 18.69 -3.99 19.70
C GLU A 49 19.39 -5.36 19.67
N GLU A 50 18.85 -6.35 20.37
CA GLU A 50 19.33 -7.73 20.35
C GLU A 50 19.24 -8.32 18.93
N THR A 51 18.06 -8.20 18.31
CA THR A 51 17.85 -8.66 16.93
C THR A 51 18.74 -7.91 15.94
N GLU A 52 18.91 -6.59 16.12
CA GLU A 52 19.80 -5.79 15.28
C GLU A 52 21.25 -6.23 15.40
N TYR A 53 21.72 -6.48 16.62
CA TYR A 53 23.06 -7.06 16.86
C TYR A 53 23.23 -8.40 16.13
N VAL A 54 22.27 -9.31 16.25
CA VAL A 54 22.29 -10.64 15.62
C VAL A 54 22.37 -10.52 14.08
N LEU A 55 21.51 -9.69 13.49
CA LEU A 55 21.50 -9.48 12.04
C LEU A 55 22.85 -8.90 11.55
N ASN A 56 23.38 -7.91 12.25
CA ASN A 56 24.67 -7.29 11.92
C ASN A 56 25.83 -8.28 12.06
N ARG A 57 25.85 -9.09 13.13
CA ARG A 57 26.89 -10.10 13.39
C ARG A 57 27.03 -11.11 12.27
N PHE A 58 25.90 -11.52 11.66
CA PHE A 58 25.90 -12.49 10.56
C PHE A 58 25.80 -11.83 9.17
N GLY A 59 25.83 -10.51 9.08
CA GLY A 59 25.80 -9.76 7.81
C GLY A 59 24.51 -10.01 7.02
N VAL A 60 23.35 -9.97 7.72
CA VAL A 60 22.01 -10.14 7.13
C VAL A 60 21.25 -8.83 7.29
N HIS A 61 20.64 -8.37 6.21
CA HIS A 61 19.81 -7.15 6.25
C HIS A 61 18.46 -7.42 6.93
N PRO A 62 17.95 -6.46 7.72
CA PRO A 62 16.62 -6.55 8.31
C PRO A 62 15.53 -6.74 7.23
N PRO A 63 14.53 -7.60 7.49
CA PRO A 63 13.36 -7.72 6.61
C PRO A 63 12.65 -6.38 6.40
N GLY A 64 12.14 -6.16 5.19
CA GLY A 64 11.40 -4.95 4.88
C GLY A 64 10.15 -4.80 5.75
N TYR A 65 9.86 -3.58 6.23
CA TYR A 65 8.71 -3.27 7.08
C TYR A 65 7.38 -3.41 6.32
N LEU A 66 6.39 -4.00 6.96
CA LEU A 66 5.02 -4.17 6.47
C LEU A 66 4.06 -4.17 7.65
N SER A 67 3.52 -3.02 8.02
CA SER A 67 2.58 -2.87 9.14
C SER A 67 1.15 -3.32 8.81
N ASN A 68 0.79 -3.34 7.54
CA ASN A 68 -0.56 -3.64 7.08
C ASN A 68 -0.51 -4.53 5.83
N ILE A 69 -1.17 -5.69 5.88
CA ILE A 69 -1.22 -6.68 4.79
C ILE A 69 -2.40 -6.45 3.84
N GLY A 70 -3.30 -5.51 4.12
CA GLY A 70 -4.46 -5.21 3.29
C GLY A 70 -4.10 -4.96 1.83
N THR A 71 -5.03 -5.26 0.94
CA THR A 71 -4.86 -5.02 -0.50
C THR A 71 -4.84 -3.52 -0.79
N GLN A 72 -3.95 -3.10 -1.69
CA GLN A 72 -3.80 -1.72 -2.13
C GLN A 72 -4.14 -1.59 -3.62
N VAL A 73 -4.36 -0.38 -4.09
CA VAL A 73 -4.68 -0.11 -5.51
C VAL A 73 -3.64 -0.71 -6.45
N LYS A 74 -2.35 -0.70 -6.08
CA LYS A 74 -1.26 -1.31 -6.88
C LYS A 74 -1.37 -2.82 -7.05
N ASP A 75 -2.14 -3.49 -6.18
CA ASP A 75 -2.36 -4.93 -6.20
C ASP A 75 -3.60 -5.29 -7.05
N MET A 76 -4.36 -4.27 -7.51
CA MET A 76 -5.52 -4.45 -8.39
C MET A 76 -5.08 -4.49 -9.86
N ASP A 77 -5.94 -5.03 -10.71
CA ASP A 77 -5.75 -4.96 -12.16
C ASP A 77 -6.06 -3.54 -12.67
N ILE A 78 -5.04 -2.68 -12.68
CA ILE A 78 -5.14 -1.31 -13.16
C ILE A 78 -5.20 -1.33 -14.68
N ARG A 79 -6.30 -0.85 -15.24
CA ARG A 79 -6.43 -0.72 -16.68
C ARG A 79 -5.55 0.44 -17.16
N LEU A 80 -4.48 0.13 -17.88
CA LEU A 80 -3.60 1.13 -18.46
C LEU A 80 -4.39 2.02 -19.43
N SER A 81 -4.18 3.33 -19.35
CA SER A 81 -4.82 4.29 -20.23
C SER A 81 -3.89 4.66 -21.39
N PRO A 82 -4.40 4.74 -22.63
CA PRO A 82 -3.62 5.21 -23.76
C PRO A 82 -3.17 6.67 -23.54
N GLU A 83 -2.16 7.09 -24.27
CA GLU A 83 -1.68 8.48 -24.21
C GLU A 83 -2.69 9.42 -24.85
N ALA A 84 -3.14 10.42 -24.11
CA ALA A 84 -4.06 11.44 -24.53
C ALA A 84 -3.67 12.80 -23.94
N ASN A 85 -3.75 13.84 -24.73
CA ASN A 85 -3.42 15.20 -24.32
C ASN A 85 -4.58 16.18 -24.61
N LYS A 86 -4.59 17.29 -23.92
CA LYS A 86 -5.67 18.32 -23.98
C LYS A 86 -5.91 18.90 -25.36
N SER A 87 -4.94 18.84 -26.24
CA SER A 87 -5.05 19.43 -27.56
C SER A 87 -5.58 18.46 -28.62
N MET A 88 -5.79 17.18 -28.29
CA MET A 88 -6.41 16.16 -29.15
C MET A 88 -7.84 16.58 -29.55
N SER A 89 -8.30 16.23 -30.76
CA SER A 89 -9.70 16.44 -31.16
C SER A 89 -10.63 15.45 -30.45
N LEU A 90 -11.92 15.81 -30.33
CA LEU A 90 -12.94 14.87 -29.83
C LEU A 90 -13.03 13.61 -30.68
N LYS A 91 -12.86 13.72 -32.00
CA LYS A 91 -12.84 12.58 -32.91
C LYS A 91 -11.74 11.59 -32.51
N ASN A 92 -10.51 12.08 -32.35
CA ASN A 92 -9.38 11.26 -31.99
C ASN A 92 -9.54 10.67 -30.57
N ALA A 93 -10.08 11.45 -29.62
CA ALA A 93 -10.39 10.96 -28.28
C ALA A 93 -11.43 9.83 -28.32
N TRP A 94 -12.49 9.98 -29.11
CA TRP A 94 -13.51 8.97 -29.31
C TRP A 94 -12.93 7.69 -29.91
N ASP A 95 -12.17 7.82 -31.00
CA ASP A 95 -11.56 6.66 -31.68
C ASP A 95 -10.62 5.91 -30.72
N LEU A 96 -9.79 6.63 -29.97
CA LEU A 96 -8.92 6.06 -28.95
C LEU A 96 -9.68 5.33 -27.84
N MET A 97 -10.82 5.88 -27.41
CA MET A 97 -11.69 5.24 -26.43
C MET A 97 -12.35 3.96 -26.99
N GLN A 98 -12.76 3.96 -28.25
CA GLN A 98 -13.34 2.78 -28.92
C GLN A 98 -12.31 1.67 -29.11
N GLU A 99 -11.14 1.98 -29.66
CA GLU A 99 -10.04 1.04 -29.88
C GLU A 99 -9.62 0.34 -28.60
N ASN A 100 -9.56 1.10 -27.50
CA ASN A 100 -9.19 0.57 -26.19
C ASN A 100 -10.38 0.07 -25.37
N SER A 101 -11.63 0.16 -25.88
CA SER A 101 -12.88 -0.20 -25.18
C SER A 101 -12.99 0.43 -23.79
N ILE A 102 -12.63 1.73 -23.63
CA ILE A 102 -12.69 2.49 -22.38
C ILE A 102 -13.83 3.51 -22.42
N VAL A 103 -14.40 3.79 -21.25
CA VAL A 103 -15.53 4.74 -21.09
C VAL A 103 -15.12 6.08 -20.49
N SER A 104 -13.89 6.16 -20.02
CA SER A 104 -13.26 7.37 -19.46
C SER A 104 -11.80 7.41 -19.86
N LEU A 105 -11.36 8.56 -20.34
CA LEU A 105 -10.00 8.77 -20.86
C LEU A 105 -9.32 9.84 -20.02
N PRO A 106 -8.31 9.51 -19.20
CA PRO A 106 -7.49 10.49 -18.52
C PRO A 106 -6.65 11.29 -19.51
N ILE A 107 -6.70 12.60 -19.37
CA ILE A 107 -5.92 13.56 -20.16
C ILE A 107 -4.69 13.94 -19.35
N ARG A 108 -3.52 13.82 -19.95
CA ARG A 108 -2.22 13.98 -19.27
C ARG A 108 -1.40 15.11 -19.89
N GLU A 109 -0.63 15.76 -19.04
CA GLU A 109 0.46 16.63 -19.47
C GLU A 109 1.62 15.80 -20.04
N LYS A 110 2.58 16.47 -20.68
CA LYS A 110 3.77 15.82 -21.28
C LYS A 110 4.62 15.06 -20.27
N ASP A 111 4.60 15.45 -19.01
CA ASP A 111 5.31 14.77 -17.91
C ASP A 111 4.56 13.57 -17.34
N GLY A 112 3.32 13.34 -17.79
CA GLY A 112 2.45 12.24 -17.37
C GLY A 112 1.53 12.58 -16.19
N THR A 113 1.51 13.79 -15.66
CA THR A 113 0.57 14.23 -14.63
C THR A 113 -0.86 14.31 -15.20
N LEU A 114 -1.86 14.03 -14.34
CA LEU A 114 -3.26 14.11 -14.72
C LEU A 114 -3.68 15.58 -14.83
N GLU A 115 -4.15 15.99 -16.00
CA GLU A 115 -4.68 17.33 -16.24
C GLU A 115 -6.21 17.37 -16.22
N GLY A 116 -6.83 16.32 -16.72
CA GLY A 116 -8.30 16.24 -16.78
C GLY A 116 -8.80 14.84 -17.10
N LEU A 117 -10.12 14.73 -17.18
CA LEU A 117 -10.82 13.49 -17.52
C LEU A 117 -11.94 13.78 -18.52
N ILE A 118 -12.04 12.98 -19.56
CA ILE A 118 -13.18 13.01 -20.49
C ILE A 118 -13.90 11.66 -20.47
N THR A 119 -15.21 11.68 -20.52
CA THR A 119 -16.04 10.47 -20.57
C THR A 119 -16.88 10.42 -21.85
N ILE A 120 -17.37 9.23 -22.19
CA ILE A 120 -18.35 9.07 -23.29
C ILE A 120 -19.57 9.98 -23.08
N GLY A 121 -20.00 10.20 -21.83
CA GLY A 121 -21.11 11.08 -21.51
C GLY A 121 -20.83 12.55 -21.85
N ASP A 122 -19.60 13.01 -21.63
CA ASP A 122 -19.22 14.39 -21.98
C ASP A 122 -19.20 14.59 -23.50
N ILE A 123 -18.67 13.60 -24.24
CA ILE A 123 -18.69 13.59 -25.72
C ILE A 123 -20.14 13.57 -26.25
N ALA A 124 -20.98 12.67 -25.72
CA ALA A 124 -22.37 12.54 -26.13
C ALA A 124 -23.16 13.83 -25.87
N LYS A 125 -22.98 14.46 -24.71
CA LYS A 125 -23.62 15.74 -24.38
C LYS A 125 -23.23 16.81 -25.38
N THR A 126 -21.94 16.98 -25.66
CA THR A 126 -21.44 17.98 -26.63
C THR A 126 -21.96 17.70 -28.04
N TYR A 127 -22.08 16.43 -28.43
CA TYR A 127 -22.61 16.06 -29.75
C TYR A 127 -24.11 16.31 -29.88
N MET A 128 -24.90 16.17 -28.80
CA MET A 128 -26.34 16.42 -28.79
C MET A 128 -26.68 17.91 -28.69
N ASP A 129 -25.75 18.72 -28.21
CA ASP A 129 -25.93 20.18 -28.08
C ASP A 129 -25.55 20.87 -29.42
N THR A 130 -26.39 20.65 -30.45
CA THR A 130 -26.09 21.00 -31.86
C THR A 130 -26.46 22.42 -32.25
N THR A 131 -27.02 23.21 -31.35
CA THR A 131 -27.56 24.55 -31.67
C THR A 131 -26.50 25.66 -31.65
N ASP A 132 -25.29 25.36 -31.18
CA ASP A 132 -24.22 26.34 -31.01
C ASP A 132 -23.31 26.42 -32.22
N SER A 133 -23.63 27.32 -33.16
CA SER A 133 -22.80 27.58 -34.35
C SER A 133 -21.44 28.23 -34.03
N TYR A 134 -21.24 28.78 -32.83
CA TYR A 134 -19.98 29.39 -32.37
C TYR A 134 -19.06 28.43 -31.60
N LEU A 135 -19.42 27.15 -31.48
CA LEU A 135 -18.70 26.16 -30.70
C LEU A 135 -17.20 26.06 -31.08
N LEU A 136 -16.89 26.02 -32.38
CA LEU A 136 -15.54 25.89 -32.88
C LEU A 136 -14.65 27.10 -32.55
N SER A 137 -15.19 28.31 -32.70
CA SER A 137 -14.45 29.54 -32.39
C SER A 137 -14.25 29.72 -30.89
N ARG A 138 -15.27 29.44 -30.08
CA ARG A 138 -15.14 29.45 -28.61
C ARG A 138 -14.13 28.42 -28.10
N ALA A 139 -14.10 27.22 -28.71
CA ALA A 139 -13.13 26.18 -28.40
C ALA A 139 -11.72 26.49 -28.91
N ARG A 140 -11.56 27.57 -29.72
CA ARG A 140 -10.29 27.95 -30.38
C ARG A 140 -9.72 26.78 -31.15
N THR A 141 -10.51 26.25 -32.10
CA THR A 141 -10.17 25.04 -32.85
C THR A 141 -9.13 25.34 -33.91
N GLN A 142 -8.07 24.51 -34.00
CA GLN A 142 -7.01 24.66 -34.97
C GLN A 142 -7.45 24.20 -36.37
N TYR A 143 -7.13 24.95 -37.43
CA TYR A 143 -7.56 24.61 -38.80
C TYR A 143 -7.06 23.25 -39.25
N GLN A 144 -5.84 22.88 -38.92
CA GLN A 144 -5.28 21.53 -39.20
C GLN A 144 -6.18 20.41 -38.63
N ARG A 145 -6.70 20.57 -37.43
CA ARG A 145 -7.60 19.57 -36.79
C ARG A 145 -8.96 19.52 -37.42
N ILE A 146 -9.47 20.68 -37.85
CA ILE A 146 -10.70 20.73 -38.63
C ILE A 146 -10.52 19.92 -39.90
N ALA A 147 -9.44 20.19 -40.65
CA ALA A 147 -9.10 19.46 -41.87
C ALA A 147 -8.99 17.95 -41.62
N GLU A 148 -8.21 17.54 -40.64
CA GLU A 148 -8.03 16.11 -40.28
C GLU A 148 -9.35 15.43 -39.93
N THR A 149 -10.22 16.09 -39.14
CA THR A 149 -11.50 15.54 -38.70
C THR A 149 -12.48 15.29 -39.85
N ILE A 150 -12.46 16.16 -40.86
CA ILE A 150 -13.29 16.03 -42.06
C ILE A 150 -12.58 15.32 -43.22
N GLY A 151 -11.46 14.60 -42.91
CA GLY A 151 -10.72 13.81 -43.90
C GLY A 151 -10.05 14.67 -45.01
N GLY A 152 -9.90 15.96 -44.77
CA GLY A 152 -9.40 16.94 -45.74
C GLY A 152 -7.98 17.42 -45.45
N LYS A 153 -7.59 18.48 -46.18
CA LYS A 153 -6.30 19.16 -46.04
C LYS A 153 -6.48 20.67 -46.20
N VAL A 154 -5.66 21.44 -45.49
CA VAL A 154 -5.53 22.88 -45.74
C VAL A 154 -4.77 23.05 -47.03
N ILE A 155 -5.36 23.74 -48.00
CA ILE A 155 -4.76 23.98 -49.34
C ILE A 155 -4.30 25.42 -49.51
N GLU A 156 -4.79 26.37 -48.69
CA GLU A 156 -4.34 27.74 -48.59
C GLU A 156 -4.42 28.25 -47.17
N GLY A 157 -3.52 29.14 -46.75
CA GLY A 157 -3.49 29.79 -45.47
C GLY A 157 -2.76 29.01 -44.37
N ASN A 158 -2.79 29.53 -43.15
CA ASN A 158 -2.05 28.96 -41.99
C ASN A 158 -2.78 27.78 -41.35
N ALA A 159 -2.39 26.56 -41.69
CA ALA A 159 -2.92 25.32 -41.10
C ALA A 159 -2.80 25.26 -39.57
N HIS A 160 -1.78 25.85 -38.97
CA HIS A 160 -1.56 25.89 -37.53
C HIS A 160 -2.25 27.07 -36.83
N GLY A 161 -2.91 27.93 -37.59
CA GLY A 161 -3.78 28.98 -37.05
C GLY A 161 -5.02 28.40 -36.37
N TYR A 162 -5.74 29.26 -35.64
CA TYR A 162 -6.91 28.87 -34.86
C TYR A 162 -8.13 29.67 -35.32
N PHE A 163 -9.26 28.99 -35.46
CA PHE A 163 -10.55 29.63 -35.59
C PHE A 163 -10.99 30.18 -34.24
N ILE A 164 -11.02 31.49 -34.09
CA ILE A 164 -11.20 32.19 -32.81
C ILE A 164 -12.41 33.09 -32.74
N GLN A 165 -13.01 33.41 -33.90
CA GLN A 165 -14.15 34.31 -34.00
C GLN A 165 -15.02 33.86 -35.18
N GLY A 166 -16.33 34.17 -35.14
CA GLY A 166 -17.29 33.80 -36.15
C GLY A 166 -18.06 32.52 -35.85
N LYS A 167 -19.13 32.29 -36.60
CA LYS A 167 -19.93 31.05 -36.60
C LYS A 167 -19.58 30.16 -37.75
N ILE A 168 -19.95 28.89 -37.64
CA ILE A 168 -19.91 27.97 -38.77
C ILE A 168 -21.25 27.89 -39.44
N MET A 169 -21.27 27.89 -40.77
CA MET A 169 -22.52 27.72 -41.53
C MET A 169 -22.27 26.98 -42.86
N VAL A 170 -23.35 26.40 -43.39
CA VAL A 170 -23.35 25.77 -44.72
C VAL A 170 -24.03 26.76 -45.67
N ALA A 171 -23.28 27.26 -46.63
CA ALA A 171 -23.78 28.23 -47.63
C ALA A 171 -24.34 27.47 -48.84
N THR A 172 -25.69 27.40 -48.89
CA THR A 172 -26.44 26.75 -49.96
C THR A 172 -27.26 27.75 -50.79
N ALA A 173 -27.36 28.99 -50.29
CA ALA A 173 -28.06 30.06 -50.98
C ALA A 173 -27.23 30.59 -52.19
N ASN A 174 -27.86 31.35 -53.06
CA ASN A 174 -27.12 32.05 -54.14
C ASN A 174 -26.27 33.20 -53.56
N PRO A 175 -25.27 33.74 -54.32
CA PRO A 175 -24.35 34.75 -53.82
C PRO A 175 -25.00 35.99 -53.23
N ASP A 176 -26.08 36.48 -53.85
CA ASP A 176 -26.79 37.67 -53.35
C ASP A 176 -27.44 37.45 -51.99
N LYS A 177 -28.00 36.25 -51.74
CA LYS A 177 -28.58 35.90 -50.46
C LYS A 177 -27.50 35.59 -49.40
N MET A 178 -26.35 35.08 -49.80
CA MET A 178 -25.26 34.85 -48.87
C MET A 178 -24.82 36.12 -48.14
N LYS A 179 -24.86 37.29 -48.81
CA LYS A 179 -24.54 38.59 -48.19
C LYS A 179 -25.37 38.93 -46.95
N GLU A 180 -26.58 38.36 -46.83
CA GLU A 180 -27.48 38.61 -45.71
C GLU A 180 -27.16 37.77 -44.48
N TYR A 181 -26.44 36.63 -44.64
CA TYR A 181 -26.26 35.63 -43.58
C TYR A 181 -24.80 35.36 -43.19
N VAL A 182 -23.85 35.52 -44.13
CA VAL A 182 -22.41 35.37 -43.89
C VAL A 182 -21.87 36.68 -43.33
N GLU A 183 -21.15 36.57 -42.23
CA GLU A 183 -20.53 37.72 -41.56
C GLU A 183 -19.00 37.61 -41.63
N GLU A 184 -18.33 38.72 -41.34
CA GLU A 184 -16.89 38.75 -41.23
C GLU A 184 -16.39 37.73 -40.18
N ASN A 185 -15.29 37.05 -40.47
CA ASN A 185 -14.70 36.01 -39.67
C ASN A 185 -15.49 34.69 -39.59
N ASP A 186 -16.60 34.52 -40.28
CA ASP A 186 -17.31 33.24 -40.34
C ASP A 186 -16.48 32.11 -40.98
N MET A 187 -16.83 30.87 -40.68
CA MET A 187 -16.36 29.70 -41.40
C MET A 187 -17.48 29.14 -42.25
N VAL A 188 -17.26 29.00 -43.54
CA VAL A 188 -18.31 28.67 -44.50
C VAL A 188 -18.02 27.34 -45.19
N VAL A 189 -18.96 26.40 -45.12
CA VAL A 189 -18.91 25.12 -45.86
C VAL A 189 -19.72 25.28 -47.16
N MET A 190 -19.09 25.01 -48.30
CA MET A 190 -19.71 25.22 -49.60
C MET A 190 -19.31 24.19 -50.63
N GLY A 191 -19.97 24.18 -51.76
CA GLY A 191 -19.72 23.30 -52.88
C GLY A 191 -18.76 23.92 -53.90
N ASN A 192 -19.02 23.68 -55.21
CA ASN A 192 -18.10 23.92 -56.32
C ASN A 192 -18.29 25.23 -57.09
N ARG A 193 -19.19 26.15 -56.64
CA ARG A 193 -19.42 27.38 -57.38
C ARG A 193 -18.34 28.43 -57.05
N GLU A 194 -17.55 28.81 -58.04
CA GLU A 194 -16.49 29.82 -57.87
C GLU A 194 -17.05 31.16 -57.41
N GLU A 195 -18.24 31.55 -57.90
CA GLU A 195 -18.92 32.79 -57.52
C GLU A 195 -19.24 32.83 -56.01
N ASP A 196 -19.61 31.68 -55.40
CA ASP A 196 -19.87 31.60 -53.98
C ASP A 196 -18.55 31.73 -53.16
N HIS A 197 -17.45 31.17 -53.67
CA HIS A 197 -16.10 31.28 -53.04
C HIS A 197 -15.64 32.75 -53.07
N LEU A 198 -15.78 33.42 -54.20
CA LEU A 198 -15.39 34.82 -54.35
C LEU A 198 -16.23 35.73 -53.45
N GLN A 199 -17.55 35.46 -53.33
CA GLN A 199 -18.45 36.22 -52.46
C GLN A 199 -18.06 36.06 -50.98
N ALA A 200 -17.70 34.83 -50.53
CA ALA A 200 -17.24 34.61 -49.16
C ALA A 200 -15.91 35.36 -48.88
N ILE A 201 -15.03 35.40 -49.84
CA ILE A 201 -13.75 36.16 -49.74
C ILE A 201 -14.03 37.68 -49.63
N GLU A 202 -14.99 38.19 -50.42
CA GLU A 202 -15.37 39.60 -50.32
C GLU A 202 -15.91 39.97 -48.94
N GLN A 203 -16.61 39.06 -48.27
CA GLN A 203 -17.14 39.24 -46.90
C GLN A 203 -16.12 39.04 -45.80
N ASN A 204 -14.84 38.78 -46.11
CA ASN A 204 -13.75 38.58 -45.17
C ASN A 204 -14.00 37.44 -44.20
N VAL A 205 -14.47 36.29 -44.67
CA VAL A 205 -14.60 35.07 -43.84
C VAL A 205 -13.24 34.58 -43.36
N SER A 206 -13.18 33.91 -42.24
CA SER A 206 -11.93 33.31 -41.72
C SER A 206 -11.50 32.05 -42.47
N CYS A 207 -12.49 31.26 -42.93
CA CYS A 207 -12.21 29.99 -43.56
C CYS A 207 -13.33 29.56 -44.52
N ILE A 208 -12.90 28.99 -45.66
CA ILE A 208 -13.77 28.33 -46.63
C ILE A 208 -13.45 26.85 -46.63
N ILE A 209 -14.49 25.99 -46.44
CA ILE A 209 -14.37 24.53 -46.55
C ILE A 209 -15.08 24.10 -47.83
N VAL A 210 -14.28 23.55 -48.79
CA VAL A 210 -14.79 23.06 -50.04
C VAL A 210 -14.94 21.54 -50.00
N GLY A 211 -16.18 21.06 -50.16
CA GLY A 211 -16.51 19.63 -50.12
C GLY A 211 -16.29 18.89 -51.45
N MET A 212 -16.46 17.55 -51.40
CA MET A 212 -16.45 16.62 -52.55
C MET A 212 -15.10 16.54 -53.31
N GLY A 213 -13.99 16.98 -52.66
CA GLY A 213 -12.66 16.95 -53.29
C GLY A 213 -12.52 17.84 -54.54
N ILE A 214 -13.35 18.84 -54.67
CA ILE A 214 -13.37 19.74 -55.81
C ILE A 214 -12.12 20.61 -55.81
N GLU A 215 -11.54 20.81 -57.01
CA GLU A 215 -10.41 21.71 -57.21
C GLU A 215 -10.87 23.16 -57.08
N VAL A 216 -10.11 23.93 -56.32
CA VAL A 216 -10.32 25.37 -56.14
C VAL A 216 -9.51 26.11 -57.20
N THR A 217 -10.09 27.09 -57.85
CA THR A 217 -9.40 27.80 -58.94
C THR A 217 -8.25 28.66 -58.41
N GLU A 218 -7.21 28.85 -59.26
CA GLU A 218 -6.03 29.68 -58.89
C GLU A 218 -6.43 31.13 -58.52
N LYS A 219 -7.49 31.66 -59.15
CA LYS A 219 -8.03 32.97 -58.81
C LYS A 219 -8.53 33.05 -57.37
N VAL A 220 -9.27 32.05 -56.92
CA VAL A 220 -9.78 31.96 -55.55
C VAL A 220 -8.63 31.79 -54.56
N LEU A 221 -7.68 30.91 -54.85
CA LEU A 221 -6.49 30.69 -53.98
C LEU A 221 -5.69 31.97 -53.80
N LYS A 222 -5.44 32.71 -54.89
CA LYS A 222 -4.69 33.99 -54.87
C LYS A 222 -5.40 35.04 -54.02
N LEU A 223 -6.70 35.22 -54.18
CA LEU A 223 -7.47 36.18 -53.41
C LEU A 223 -7.58 35.80 -51.93
N ALA A 224 -7.70 34.51 -51.64
CA ALA A 224 -7.69 33.99 -50.26
C ALA A 224 -6.33 34.25 -49.59
N HIS A 225 -5.24 34.03 -50.32
CA HIS A 225 -3.88 34.34 -49.86
C HIS A 225 -3.70 35.85 -49.54
N GLU A 226 -4.17 36.74 -50.41
CA GLU A 226 -4.07 38.19 -50.21
C GLU A 226 -4.85 38.68 -48.97
N LYS A 227 -5.88 37.94 -48.52
CA LYS A 227 -6.73 38.26 -47.37
C LYS A 227 -6.53 37.38 -46.14
N ASP A 228 -5.50 36.54 -46.10
CA ASP A 228 -5.20 35.59 -45.02
C ASP A 228 -6.37 34.63 -44.72
N ILE A 229 -7.18 34.28 -45.73
CA ILE A 229 -8.32 33.36 -45.58
C ILE A 229 -7.83 31.92 -45.75
N VAL A 230 -8.21 31.05 -44.80
CA VAL A 230 -7.87 29.63 -44.86
C VAL A 230 -8.83 28.88 -45.78
N ILE A 231 -8.30 28.05 -46.70
CA ILE A 231 -9.11 27.13 -47.49
C ILE A 231 -8.80 25.69 -47.16
N ILE A 232 -9.85 24.92 -46.81
CA ILE A 232 -9.76 23.50 -46.52
C ILE A 232 -10.53 22.74 -47.63
N SER A 233 -9.87 21.77 -48.25
CA SER A 233 -10.53 20.84 -49.18
C SER A 233 -10.81 19.51 -48.48
N SER A 234 -12.06 19.04 -48.55
CA SER A 234 -12.50 17.77 -48.00
C SER A 234 -13.11 16.86 -49.08
N PRO A 235 -12.84 15.53 -49.05
CA PRO A 235 -13.47 14.60 -49.99
C PRO A 235 -14.96 14.37 -49.70
N TYR A 236 -15.44 14.76 -48.51
CA TYR A 236 -16.83 14.53 -48.08
C TYR A 236 -17.78 15.61 -48.65
N ASP A 237 -19.06 15.27 -48.75
CA ASP A 237 -20.13 16.21 -49.07
C ASP A 237 -20.41 17.18 -47.91
N THR A 238 -21.12 18.29 -48.20
CA THR A 238 -21.41 19.32 -47.20
C THR A 238 -22.20 18.81 -45.99
N PHE A 239 -23.07 17.80 -46.16
CA PHE A 239 -23.82 17.21 -45.07
C PHE A 239 -22.89 16.41 -44.16
N THR A 240 -22.05 15.57 -44.70
CA THR A 240 -21.04 14.80 -43.93
C THR A 240 -20.08 15.72 -43.19
N ILE A 241 -19.57 16.78 -43.85
CA ILE A 241 -18.70 17.80 -43.26
C ILE A 241 -19.42 18.44 -42.07
N SER A 242 -20.66 18.89 -42.23
CA SER A 242 -21.42 19.56 -41.17
C SER A 242 -21.67 18.67 -39.94
N ARG A 243 -21.76 17.36 -40.13
CA ARG A 243 -21.86 16.39 -39.02
C ARG A 243 -20.55 16.11 -38.30
N LEU A 244 -19.44 16.13 -39.00
CA LEU A 244 -18.15 15.76 -38.44
C LEU A 244 -17.43 16.95 -37.80
N ILE A 245 -17.63 18.15 -38.31
CA ILE A 245 -16.80 19.31 -38.00
C ILE A 245 -16.77 19.65 -36.51
N ASN A 246 -17.87 19.49 -35.80
CA ASN A 246 -17.92 19.72 -34.35
C ASN A 246 -17.06 18.73 -33.54
N GLN A 247 -16.68 17.60 -34.14
CA GLN A 247 -15.78 16.64 -33.50
C GLN A 247 -14.31 17.09 -33.57
N SER A 248 -14.01 18.18 -34.26
CA SER A 248 -12.66 18.75 -34.35
C SER A 248 -12.25 19.58 -33.12
N ILE A 249 -13.22 19.95 -32.25
CA ILE A 249 -12.92 20.75 -31.06
C ILE A 249 -11.90 20.02 -30.16
N PRO A 250 -10.99 20.76 -29.53
CA PRO A 250 -10.00 20.14 -28.65
C PRO A 250 -10.63 19.65 -27.35
N VAL A 251 -10.16 18.51 -26.86
CA VAL A 251 -10.63 17.87 -25.62
C VAL A 251 -10.62 18.83 -24.43
N LYS A 252 -9.62 19.74 -24.35
CA LYS A 252 -9.54 20.76 -23.27
C LYS A 252 -10.81 21.58 -23.06
N TYR A 253 -11.62 21.71 -24.09
CA TYR A 253 -12.85 22.52 -24.04
C TYR A 253 -13.98 21.85 -23.23
N ILE A 254 -13.98 20.50 -23.19
CA ILE A 254 -15.06 19.74 -22.55
C ILE A 254 -14.58 18.82 -21.43
N MET A 255 -13.27 18.57 -21.31
CA MET A 255 -12.76 17.74 -20.23
C MET A 255 -13.04 18.37 -18.87
N LYS A 256 -13.26 17.55 -17.87
CA LYS A 256 -13.35 17.98 -16.48
C LYS A 256 -11.95 18.12 -15.91
N THR A 257 -11.68 19.23 -15.26
CA THR A 257 -10.41 19.55 -14.60
C THR A 257 -10.56 19.67 -13.09
N ASP A 258 -11.76 20.02 -12.63
CA ASP A 258 -12.04 20.27 -11.22
C ASP A 258 -12.72 19.09 -10.55
N ASN A 259 -12.46 18.92 -9.24
CA ASN A 259 -13.06 17.88 -8.40
C ASN A 259 -12.89 16.47 -8.95
N LEU A 260 -11.75 16.18 -9.56
CA LEU A 260 -11.42 14.84 -10.04
C LEU A 260 -11.20 13.92 -8.85
N VAL A 261 -11.99 12.86 -8.76
CA VAL A 261 -11.78 11.80 -7.76
C VAL A 261 -10.71 10.86 -8.32
N THR A 262 -9.55 10.85 -7.69
CA THR A 262 -8.39 10.03 -8.07
C THR A 262 -7.96 9.15 -6.90
N PHE A 263 -7.25 8.06 -7.18
CA PHE A 263 -6.67 7.19 -6.16
C PHE A 263 -5.18 7.02 -6.37
N ASN A 264 -4.44 6.86 -5.27
CA ASN A 264 -3.02 6.58 -5.32
C ASN A 264 -2.77 5.07 -5.34
N THR A 265 -1.66 4.65 -5.93
CA THR A 265 -1.26 3.23 -5.93
C THR A 265 -1.13 2.62 -4.54
N GLU A 266 -0.88 3.45 -3.52
CA GLU A 266 -0.70 3.02 -2.13
C GLU A 266 -2.00 3.06 -1.30
N ASP A 267 -3.10 3.60 -1.83
CA ASP A 267 -4.37 3.64 -1.12
C ASP A 267 -4.90 2.22 -0.88
N PHE A 268 -5.50 1.98 0.29
CA PHE A 268 -6.10 0.70 0.60
C PHE A 268 -7.46 0.55 -0.08
N THR A 269 -7.75 -0.68 -0.49
CA THR A 269 -8.99 -0.99 -1.24
C THR A 269 -10.26 -0.69 -0.46
N ASP A 270 -10.23 -0.82 0.86
CA ASP A 270 -11.39 -0.51 1.71
C ASP A 270 -11.73 0.98 1.69
N ASP A 271 -10.71 1.83 1.83
CA ASP A 271 -10.87 3.28 1.85
C ASP A 271 -11.44 3.78 0.51
N ILE A 272 -10.87 3.28 -0.59
CA ILE A 272 -11.33 3.68 -1.93
C ILE A 272 -12.73 3.15 -2.25
N GLN A 273 -13.13 2.00 -1.71
CA GLN A 273 -14.45 1.44 -1.89
C GLN A 273 -15.54 2.37 -1.33
N GLU A 274 -15.32 2.93 -0.14
CA GLU A 274 -16.23 3.91 0.46
C GLU A 274 -16.37 5.16 -0.39
N VAL A 275 -15.26 5.67 -0.94
CA VAL A 275 -15.27 6.82 -1.84
C VAL A 275 -16.02 6.48 -3.13
N MET A 276 -15.78 5.32 -3.72
CA MET A 276 -16.44 4.90 -4.95
C MET A 276 -17.95 4.73 -4.80
N ILE A 277 -18.44 4.34 -3.62
CA ILE A 277 -19.90 4.22 -3.34
C ILE A 277 -20.56 5.59 -3.38
N LYS A 278 -19.90 6.62 -2.87
CA LYS A 278 -20.42 8.00 -2.81
C LYS A 278 -20.47 8.69 -4.18
N HIS A 279 -19.64 8.26 -5.13
CA HIS A 279 -19.52 8.87 -6.45
C HIS A 279 -20.07 7.98 -7.56
N ARG A 280 -20.87 8.54 -8.50
CA ARG A 280 -21.47 7.80 -9.62
C ARG A 280 -20.52 7.62 -10.83
N HIS A 281 -19.21 7.84 -10.65
CA HIS A 281 -18.25 7.66 -11.74
C HIS A 281 -18.07 6.17 -12.10
N ARG A 282 -17.85 5.88 -13.37
CA ARG A 282 -17.62 4.52 -13.87
C ARG A 282 -16.16 4.08 -13.77
N ALA A 283 -15.24 5.02 -13.84
CA ALA A 283 -13.80 4.78 -13.72
C ALA A 283 -13.14 5.96 -12.99
N PHE A 284 -12.08 5.67 -12.28
CA PHE A 284 -11.32 6.60 -11.46
C PHE A 284 -9.84 6.55 -11.86
N PRO A 285 -9.20 7.68 -12.17
CA PRO A 285 -7.78 7.73 -12.47
C PRO A 285 -6.92 7.26 -11.29
N VAL A 286 -5.83 6.55 -11.61
CA VAL A 286 -4.85 6.08 -10.63
C VAL A 286 -3.54 6.82 -10.80
N ILE A 287 -3.04 7.37 -9.71
CA ILE A 287 -1.82 8.15 -9.63
C ILE A 287 -0.73 7.33 -8.93
N ASN A 288 0.46 7.26 -9.48
CA ASN A 288 1.59 6.59 -8.85
C ASN A 288 2.35 7.51 -7.88
N LYS A 289 3.33 6.96 -7.13
CA LYS A 289 4.19 7.71 -6.19
C LYS A 289 4.93 8.90 -6.80
N LYS A 290 5.06 8.94 -8.14
CA LYS A 290 5.73 10.05 -8.86
C LYS A 290 4.73 11.11 -9.33
N GLY A 291 3.46 11.05 -8.90
CA GLY A 291 2.41 11.97 -9.32
C GLY A 291 1.87 11.72 -10.73
N LYS A 292 2.24 10.61 -11.39
CA LYS A 292 1.84 10.33 -12.76
C LYS A 292 0.59 9.46 -12.81
N CYS A 293 -0.33 9.80 -13.71
CA CYS A 293 -1.51 8.98 -13.99
C CYS A 293 -1.11 7.77 -14.84
N ILE A 294 -1.30 6.56 -14.28
CA ILE A 294 -0.91 5.30 -14.93
C ILE A 294 -2.08 4.58 -15.60
N GLY A 295 -3.30 4.89 -15.21
CA GLY A 295 -4.48 4.21 -15.75
C GLY A 295 -5.72 4.53 -14.95
N THR A 296 -6.70 3.63 -15.02
CA THR A 296 -7.96 3.74 -14.29
C THR A 296 -8.35 2.44 -13.61
N ILE A 297 -9.10 2.56 -12.51
CA ILE A 297 -9.81 1.46 -11.87
C ILE A 297 -11.31 1.75 -11.81
N SER A 298 -12.09 0.71 -11.66
CA SER A 298 -13.55 0.76 -11.56
C SER A 298 -14.03 -0.17 -10.43
N ARG A 299 -15.30 -0.11 -10.08
CA ARG A 299 -15.90 -1.04 -9.10
C ARG A 299 -15.77 -2.51 -9.50
N ARG A 300 -15.68 -2.82 -10.80
CA ARG A 300 -15.51 -4.17 -11.30
C ARG A 300 -14.18 -4.79 -10.85
N ASN A 301 -13.13 -3.98 -10.68
CA ASN A 301 -11.82 -4.47 -10.26
C ASN A 301 -11.79 -5.08 -8.85
N PHE A 302 -12.83 -4.81 -8.02
CA PHE A 302 -12.98 -5.47 -6.72
C PHE A 302 -13.44 -6.93 -6.83
N LEU A 303 -14.07 -7.32 -7.94
CA LEU A 303 -14.54 -8.70 -8.15
C LEU A 303 -13.39 -9.66 -8.45
N ASP A 304 -12.32 -9.15 -9.05
CA ASP A 304 -11.14 -9.91 -9.47
C ASP A 304 -9.93 -9.64 -8.55
N MET A 305 -10.18 -9.11 -7.36
CA MET A 305 -9.13 -8.72 -6.43
C MET A 305 -8.50 -9.95 -5.76
N HIS A 306 -7.19 -10.08 -5.87
CA HIS A 306 -6.43 -11.13 -5.20
C HIS A 306 -5.96 -10.66 -3.82
N ARG A 307 -6.20 -11.50 -2.80
CA ARG A 307 -5.67 -11.28 -1.46
C ARG A 307 -4.16 -11.55 -1.45
N LYS A 308 -3.42 -10.80 -0.64
CA LYS A 308 -1.99 -11.08 -0.46
C LYS A 308 -1.81 -12.38 0.30
N LYS A 309 -0.87 -13.21 -0.16
CA LYS A 309 -0.55 -14.48 0.47
C LYS A 309 0.48 -14.28 1.58
N VAL A 310 0.25 -14.91 2.73
CA VAL A 310 1.09 -14.78 3.91
C VAL A 310 1.34 -16.14 4.57
N VAL A 311 2.55 -16.30 5.09
CA VAL A 311 2.92 -17.35 6.05
C VAL A 311 3.21 -16.68 7.37
N LEU A 312 2.62 -17.17 8.44
CA LEU A 312 2.85 -16.68 9.78
C LEU A 312 3.89 -17.57 10.48
N VAL A 313 4.85 -16.94 11.12
CA VAL A 313 5.85 -17.63 11.94
C VAL A 313 5.86 -17.03 13.33
N ASP A 314 6.06 -17.87 14.35
CA ASP A 314 6.20 -17.46 15.73
C ASP A 314 4.97 -16.77 16.36
N HIS A 315 3.81 -16.97 15.78
CA HIS A 315 2.51 -16.57 16.37
C HIS A 315 1.34 -17.17 15.61
N ASN A 316 0.21 -17.31 16.30
CA ASN A 316 -1.06 -17.77 15.73
C ASN A 316 -2.28 -17.01 16.31
N GLU A 317 -2.05 -15.82 16.88
CA GLU A 317 -3.11 -14.96 17.43
C GLU A 317 -3.32 -13.72 16.56
N LYS A 318 -4.59 -13.36 16.30
CA LYS A 318 -4.95 -12.21 15.45
C LYS A 318 -4.37 -10.90 15.98
N ASP A 319 -4.40 -10.70 17.28
CA ASP A 319 -3.95 -9.45 17.92
C ASP A 319 -2.43 -9.26 17.85
N GLN A 320 -1.70 -10.34 17.66
CA GLN A 320 -0.25 -10.33 17.48
C GLN A 320 0.16 -10.24 16.00
N ALA A 321 -0.75 -10.50 15.08
CA ALA A 321 -0.47 -10.51 13.65
C ALA A 321 -0.43 -9.08 13.07
N VAL A 322 0.15 -8.97 11.89
CA VAL A 322 0.15 -7.75 11.07
C VAL A 322 -1.28 -7.24 10.85
N ASP A 323 -1.46 -5.92 10.78
CA ASP A 323 -2.78 -5.32 10.59
C ASP A 323 -3.47 -5.81 9.33
N ASN A 324 -4.80 -6.00 9.42
CA ASN A 324 -5.65 -6.54 8.36
C ASN A 324 -5.32 -7.99 7.94
N ILE A 325 -4.79 -8.82 8.84
CA ILE A 325 -4.49 -10.24 8.57
C ILE A 325 -5.72 -11.03 8.08
N ASP A 326 -6.91 -10.69 8.53
CA ASP A 326 -8.18 -11.27 8.09
C ASP A 326 -8.51 -11.01 6.61
N LYS A 327 -7.81 -10.06 5.98
CA LYS A 327 -7.92 -9.73 4.55
C LYS A 327 -6.84 -10.37 3.69
N ALA A 328 -5.93 -11.13 4.28
CA ALA A 328 -4.91 -11.89 3.58
C ALA A 328 -5.31 -13.37 3.44
N ASP A 329 -4.65 -14.07 2.53
CA ASP A 329 -4.72 -15.52 2.40
C ASP A 329 -3.57 -16.13 3.21
N ILE A 330 -3.87 -16.63 4.41
CA ILE A 330 -2.90 -17.34 5.23
C ILE A 330 -2.66 -18.71 4.59
N MET A 331 -1.42 -18.98 4.19
CA MET A 331 -1.02 -20.22 3.54
C MET A 331 -0.55 -21.28 4.52
N GLU A 332 0.25 -20.86 5.50
CA GLU A 332 0.87 -21.73 6.50
C GLU A 332 1.07 -20.96 7.80
N ILE A 333 1.06 -21.69 8.92
CA ILE A 333 1.43 -21.15 10.25
C ILE A 333 2.45 -22.12 10.86
N ILE A 334 3.58 -21.59 11.35
CA ILE A 334 4.62 -22.33 12.05
C ILE A 334 4.86 -21.64 13.40
N ASP A 335 4.60 -22.33 14.49
CA ASP A 335 4.57 -21.71 15.81
C ASP A 335 4.93 -22.69 16.93
N HIS A 336 5.32 -22.18 18.08
CA HIS A 336 5.56 -22.93 19.31
C HIS A 336 4.69 -22.45 20.49
N HIS A 337 3.83 -21.48 20.24
CA HIS A 337 2.92 -20.91 21.26
C HIS A 337 1.65 -21.75 21.47
N LYS A 338 0.84 -21.38 22.48
CA LYS A 338 -0.52 -21.90 22.63
C LYS A 338 -1.35 -21.63 21.38
N LEU A 339 -2.39 -22.44 21.17
CA LEU A 339 -3.35 -22.18 20.09
C LEU A 339 -4.09 -20.87 20.33
N GLY A 340 -4.10 -20.02 19.31
CA GLY A 340 -4.77 -18.72 19.31
C GLY A 340 -6.10 -18.73 18.57
N THR A 341 -6.53 -17.54 18.16
CA THR A 341 -7.88 -17.27 17.64
C THR A 341 -7.94 -17.00 16.13
N LEU A 342 -6.85 -17.22 15.39
CA LEU A 342 -6.85 -17.02 13.94
C LEU A 342 -7.79 -18.00 13.25
N GLN A 343 -8.64 -17.45 12.37
CA GLN A 343 -9.55 -18.21 11.52
C GLN A 343 -9.12 -18.09 10.06
N THR A 344 -9.20 -19.18 9.30
CA THR A 344 -8.88 -19.23 7.89
C THR A 344 -10.08 -19.66 7.08
N MET A 345 -10.23 -19.13 5.86
CA MET A 345 -11.33 -19.50 4.96
C MET A 345 -11.12 -20.85 4.30
N GLN A 346 -9.89 -21.34 4.24
CA GLN A 346 -9.52 -22.58 3.61
C GLN A 346 -8.62 -23.40 4.53
N PRO A 347 -8.54 -24.73 4.36
CA PRO A 347 -7.54 -25.55 5.07
C PRO A 347 -6.12 -25.07 4.76
N ILE A 348 -5.30 -24.96 5.81
CA ILE A 348 -3.91 -24.53 5.72
C ILE A 348 -2.97 -25.56 6.34
N SER A 349 -1.68 -25.47 6.04
CA SER A 349 -0.65 -26.17 6.78
C SER A 349 -0.42 -25.45 8.13
N PHE A 350 -0.65 -26.16 9.24
CA PHE A 350 -0.45 -25.64 10.59
C PHE A 350 0.51 -26.55 11.35
N ARG A 351 1.71 -26.04 11.66
CA ARG A 351 2.72 -26.76 12.45
C ARG A 351 2.94 -26.02 13.77
N ASN A 352 2.47 -26.62 14.84
CA ASN A 352 2.68 -26.14 16.20
C ASN A 352 3.37 -27.24 17.01
N GLN A 353 4.46 -26.89 17.70
CA GLN A 353 5.24 -27.83 18.50
C GLN A 353 5.58 -27.24 19.88
N PRO A 354 5.50 -28.01 20.97
CA PRO A 354 5.84 -27.56 22.32
C PRO A 354 7.35 -27.56 22.55
N VAL A 355 8.08 -26.76 21.78
CA VAL A 355 9.53 -26.48 21.91
C VAL A 355 9.74 -25.07 22.45
N GLY A 356 10.97 -24.73 22.77
CA GLY A 356 11.32 -23.44 23.36
C GLY A 356 11.32 -22.28 22.39
N CYS A 357 11.42 -22.54 21.06
CA CYS A 357 11.63 -21.53 20.04
C CYS A 357 11.16 -22.02 18.67
N THR A 358 10.58 -21.15 17.83
CA THR A 358 10.25 -21.47 16.43
C THR A 358 11.51 -21.79 15.60
N GLY A 359 12.66 -21.19 15.95
CA GLY A 359 13.94 -21.51 15.32
C GLY A 359 14.31 -22.99 15.40
N THR A 360 13.91 -23.69 16.47
CA THR A 360 14.07 -25.15 16.61
C THR A 360 13.24 -25.91 15.57
N ILE A 361 12.01 -25.45 15.30
CA ILE A 361 11.17 -26.02 14.24
C ILE A 361 11.79 -25.79 12.86
N MET A 362 12.37 -24.61 12.62
CA MET A 362 13.07 -24.32 11.37
C MET A 362 14.28 -25.25 11.16
N TYR A 363 15.06 -25.49 12.20
CA TYR A 363 16.17 -26.48 12.15
C TYR A 363 15.68 -27.86 11.74
N GLN A 364 14.57 -28.35 12.33
CA GLN A 364 13.95 -29.63 11.97
C GLN A 364 13.50 -29.65 10.50
N MET A 365 12.89 -28.54 10.02
CA MET A 365 12.42 -28.43 8.65
C MET A 365 13.57 -28.50 7.63
N TYR A 366 14.73 -27.92 7.93
CA TYR A 366 15.93 -28.10 7.09
C TYR A 366 16.31 -29.58 6.96
N GLY A 367 16.33 -30.32 8.09
CA GLY A 367 16.60 -31.75 8.10
C GLY A 367 15.57 -32.56 7.30
N GLU A 368 14.29 -32.29 7.48
CA GLU A 368 13.19 -32.94 6.75
C GLU A 368 13.30 -32.73 5.23
N GLN A 369 13.71 -31.53 4.80
CA GLN A 369 13.91 -31.19 3.39
C GLN A 369 15.30 -31.61 2.85
N LYS A 370 16.16 -32.17 3.71
CA LYS A 370 17.55 -32.54 3.38
C LYS A 370 18.35 -31.39 2.79
N LEU A 371 18.12 -30.17 3.31
CA LEU A 371 18.82 -28.97 2.91
C LEU A 371 20.00 -28.68 3.86
N GLU A 372 21.15 -28.35 3.31
CA GLU A 372 22.25 -27.82 4.10
C GLU A 372 21.90 -26.42 4.63
N ILE A 373 22.16 -26.15 5.90
CA ILE A 373 21.91 -24.86 6.53
C ILE A 373 23.11 -23.95 6.25
N PRO A 374 22.89 -22.79 5.60
CA PRO A 374 23.96 -21.81 5.40
C PRO A 374 24.48 -21.29 6.75
N PRO A 375 25.81 -21.07 6.94
CA PRO A 375 26.35 -20.60 8.21
C PRO A 375 25.68 -19.34 8.79
N LYS A 376 25.31 -18.39 7.93
CA LYS A 376 24.56 -17.19 8.34
C LYS A 376 23.20 -17.55 8.94
N ILE A 377 22.47 -18.44 8.29
CA ILE A 377 21.13 -18.87 8.78
C ILE A 377 21.28 -19.69 10.06
N ALA A 378 22.32 -20.55 10.13
CA ALA A 378 22.61 -21.30 11.35
C ALA A 378 22.85 -20.36 12.53
N GLY A 379 23.63 -19.31 12.34
CA GLY A 379 23.85 -18.28 13.37
C GLY A 379 22.58 -17.57 13.80
N LEU A 380 21.72 -17.19 12.85
CA LEU A 380 20.41 -16.57 13.14
C LEU A 380 19.50 -17.49 13.95
N LEU A 381 19.38 -18.77 13.57
CA LEU A 381 18.55 -19.75 14.28
C LEU A 381 19.11 -20.10 15.67
N CYS A 382 20.44 -20.17 15.79
CA CYS A 382 21.09 -20.36 17.09
C CYS A 382 20.79 -19.18 18.03
N ALA A 383 20.89 -17.94 17.52
CA ALA A 383 20.53 -16.73 18.27
C ALA A 383 19.08 -16.75 18.74
N ALA A 384 18.15 -17.11 17.85
CA ALA A 384 16.72 -17.23 18.17
C ALA A 384 16.49 -18.20 19.33
N ILE A 385 17.10 -19.39 19.28
CA ILE A 385 16.96 -20.40 20.34
C ILE A 385 17.58 -19.92 21.66
N ILE A 386 18.73 -19.26 21.62
CA ILE A 386 19.39 -18.71 22.82
C ILE A 386 18.50 -17.63 23.45
N SER A 387 17.93 -16.74 22.66
CA SER A 387 17.06 -15.66 23.09
C SER A 387 15.81 -16.21 23.81
N ASP A 388 15.00 -17.00 23.13
CA ASP A 388 13.74 -17.51 23.64
C ASP A 388 13.87 -18.46 24.83
N THR A 389 14.97 -19.19 24.86
CA THR A 389 15.24 -20.12 25.97
C THR A 389 16.03 -19.50 27.11
N LEU A 390 16.36 -18.21 27.03
CA LEU A 390 17.26 -17.53 27.97
C LEU A 390 18.52 -18.36 28.24
N MET A 391 19.23 -18.68 27.14
CA MET A 391 20.41 -19.54 27.18
C MET A 391 20.12 -20.87 27.92
N PHE A 392 19.01 -21.56 27.54
CA PHE A 392 18.55 -22.84 28.06
C PHE A 392 18.08 -22.86 29.52
N ARG A 393 17.85 -21.67 30.12
CA ARG A 393 17.39 -21.51 31.51
C ARG A 393 15.86 -21.38 31.62
N SER A 394 15.19 -21.03 30.52
CA SER A 394 13.72 -20.94 30.48
C SER A 394 13.08 -22.31 30.72
N PRO A 395 11.99 -22.40 31.50
CA PRO A 395 11.20 -23.63 31.63
C PRO A 395 10.51 -24.05 30.33
N THR A 396 10.54 -23.23 29.31
CA THR A 396 10.08 -23.56 27.96
C THR A 396 11.11 -24.38 27.19
N CYS A 397 12.38 -24.32 27.58
CA CYS A 397 13.48 -24.99 26.92
C CYS A 397 13.35 -26.52 26.97
N THR A 398 13.48 -27.16 25.82
CA THR A 398 13.43 -28.61 25.67
C THR A 398 14.82 -29.17 25.31
N LEU A 399 14.96 -30.48 25.36
CA LEU A 399 16.18 -31.14 24.87
C LEU A 399 16.40 -30.90 23.38
N GLN A 400 15.31 -30.76 22.60
CA GLN A 400 15.39 -30.49 21.16
C GLN A 400 16.01 -29.11 20.89
N ASP A 401 15.67 -28.10 21.69
CA ASP A 401 16.27 -26.76 21.57
C ASP A 401 17.79 -26.79 21.82
N LYS A 402 18.21 -27.49 22.86
CA LYS A 402 19.64 -27.64 23.20
C LYS A 402 20.41 -28.36 22.08
N MET A 403 19.84 -29.45 21.55
CA MET A 403 20.46 -30.19 20.44
C MET A 403 20.54 -29.36 19.16
N ALA A 404 19.44 -28.63 18.82
CA ALA A 404 19.41 -27.77 17.66
C ALA A 404 20.45 -26.63 17.78
N ALA A 405 20.46 -25.92 18.91
CA ALA A 405 21.42 -24.84 19.15
C ALA A 405 22.87 -25.31 19.07
N GLY A 406 23.20 -26.49 19.66
CA GLY A 406 24.52 -27.06 19.57
C GLY A 406 24.95 -27.39 18.14
N ALA A 407 24.07 -27.99 17.35
CA ALA A 407 24.34 -28.28 15.94
C ALA A 407 24.50 -27.00 15.11
N LEU A 408 23.62 -26.00 15.34
CA LEU A 408 23.65 -24.72 14.64
C LEU A 408 24.89 -23.90 14.98
N ALA A 409 25.34 -23.92 16.24
CA ALA A 409 26.57 -23.25 16.68
C ALA A 409 27.83 -23.82 15.98
N LEU A 410 27.87 -25.14 15.79
CA LEU A 410 28.96 -25.79 15.03
C LEU A 410 28.96 -25.34 13.56
N ILE A 411 27.81 -25.24 12.92
CA ILE A 411 27.70 -24.79 11.52
C ILE A 411 28.05 -23.30 11.39
N ALA A 412 27.68 -22.48 12.38
CA ALA A 412 27.94 -21.05 12.39
C ALA A 412 29.36 -20.69 12.87
N ASP A 413 30.12 -21.66 13.37
CA ASP A 413 31.46 -21.50 13.98
C ASP A 413 31.45 -20.44 15.12
N ILE A 414 30.54 -20.64 16.11
CA ILE A 414 30.39 -19.76 17.27
C ILE A 414 30.40 -20.54 18.58
N SER A 415 30.93 -19.91 19.65
CA SER A 415 30.77 -20.34 21.03
C SER A 415 29.42 -19.82 21.57
N ILE A 416 28.52 -20.72 22.00
CA ILE A 416 27.21 -20.35 22.50
C ILE A 416 27.32 -19.38 23.69
N GLU A 417 28.22 -19.65 24.64
CA GLU A 417 28.38 -18.85 25.85
C GLU A 417 28.90 -17.44 25.57
N GLU A 418 29.90 -17.31 24.70
CA GLU A 418 30.47 -16.02 24.31
C GLU A 418 29.44 -15.21 23.50
N PHE A 419 28.84 -15.85 22.52
CA PHE A 419 27.84 -15.22 21.66
C PHE A 419 26.59 -14.78 22.45
N ALA A 420 26.08 -15.64 23.36
CA ALA A 420 24.94 -15.29 24.21
C ALA A 420 25.23 -14.05 25.08
N ARG A 421 26.46 -13.98 25.64
CA ARG A 421 26.87 -12.83 26.45
C ARG A 421 26.88 -11.53 25.64
N GLU A 422 27.45 -11.58 24.43
CA GLU A 422 27.48 -10.40 23.54
C GLU A 422 26.07 -9.99 23.10
N MET A 423 25.22 -10.95 22.74
CA MET A 423 23.85 -10.74 22.27
C MET A 423 22.98 -10.13 23.38
N PHE A 424 22.96 -10.72 24.57
CA PHE A 424 22.18 -10.16 25.68
C PHE A 424 22.71 -8.81 26.15
N LYS A 425 24.03 -8.59 26.13
CA LYS A 425 24.62 -7.28 26.41
C LYS A 425 24.17 -6.23 25.38
N ALA A 426 24.10 -6.56 24.11
CA ALA A 426 23.60 -5.67 23.07
C ALA A 426 22.10 -5.36 23.25
N GLY A 427 21.31 -6.35 23.66
CA GLY A 427 19.87 -6.18 23.97
C GLY A 427 19.59 -5.44 25.27
N SER A 428 20.54 -5.41 26.20
CA SER A 428 20.42 -4.81 27.52
C SER A 428 20.97 -3.39 27.62
N ASN A 429 21.06 -2.62 26.55
CA ASN A 429 21.50 -1.20 26.61
C ASN A 429 20.47 -0.33 27.35
N LEU A 430 20.17 -0.76 28.60
CA LEU A 430 19.09 -0.20 29.42
C LEU A 430 19.52 1.12 30.10
N LYS A 431 20.85 1.39 30.18
CA LYS A 431 21.38 2.59 30.84
C LYS A 431 21.00 3.87 30.09
N ASP A 432 21.00 3.81 28.76
CA ASP A 432 20.73 4.98 27.91
C ASP A 432 19.24 5.17 27.60
N LYS A 433 18.38 4.18 27.93
CA LYS A 433 16.93 4.23 27.69
C LYS A 433 16.20 5.02 28.78
N SER A 434 15.17 5.72 28.38
CA SER A 434 14.24 6.35 29.33
C SER A 434 13.42 5.27 30.10
N PRO A 435 12.88 5.58 31.28
CA PRO A 435 11.99 4.66 31.99
C PRO A 435 10.78 4.23 31.17
N GLU A 436 10.26 5.09 30.31
CA GLU A 436 9.14 4.80 29.41
C GLU A 436 9.55 3.76 28.35
N GLU A 437 10.71 3.93 27.71
CA GLU A 437 11.22 2.99 26.71
C GLU A 437 11.48 1.61 27.31
N ILE A 438 12.05 1.56 28.54
CA ILE A 438 12.27 0.31 29.26
C ILE A 438 10.95 -0.38 29.60
N PHE A 439 9.99 0.39 30.11
CA PHE A 439 8.70 -0.13 30.57
C PHE A 439 7.89 -0.75 29.43
N TYR A 440 7.85 -0.09 28.27
CA TYR A 440 7.08 -0.53 27.11
C TYR A 440 7.84 -1.47 26.16
N GLN A 441 9.09 -1.76 26.41
CA GLN A 441 9.92 -2.64 25.55
C GLN A 441 9.31 -4.02 25.37
N ASP A 442 8.85 -4.67 26.48
CA ASP A 442 8.10 -5.92 26.47
C ASP A 442 6.95 -5.87 27.46
N TYR A 443 5.98 -5.01 27.21
CA TYR A 443 4.78 -4.83 28.03
C TYR A 443 3.58 -5.50 27.39
N LYS A 444 2.83 -6.28 28.18
CA LYS A 444 1.59 -6.93 27.75
C LYS A 444 0.48 -6.72 28.77
N LYS A 445 -0.75 -6.55 28.28
CA LYS A 445 -1.95 -6.45 29.10
C LYS A 445 -2.64 -7.81 29.21
N PHE A 446 -3.26 -8.03 30.35
CA PHE A 446 -4.00 -9.25 30.66
C PHE A 446 -5.33 -8.86 31.29
N ILE A 447 -6.37 -9.61 30.99
CA ILE A 447 -7.70 -9.47 31.57
C ILE A 447 -8.05 -10.79 32.25
N ALA A 448 -8.32 -10.76 33.53
CA ALA A 448 -8.80 -11.90 34.29
C ALA A 448 -10.32 -11.85 34.46
N GLU A 449 -10.93 -12.92 34.95
CA GLU A 449 -12.34 -12.97 35.32
C GLU A 449 -12.68 -11.84 36.31
N GLY A 450 -13.88 -11.25 36.20
CA GLY A 450 -14.28 -10.09 37.02
C GLY A 450 -13.74 -8.75 36.52
N ASP A 451 -13.38 -8.64 35.24
CA ASP A 451 -12.87 -7.40 34.59
C ASP A 451 -11.59 -6.82 35.21
N ILE A 452 -10.83 -7.65 35.95
CA ILE A 452 -9.54 -7.24 36.49
C ILE A 452 -8.52 -7.12 35.37
N CYS A 453 -8.18 -5.87 35.00
CA CYS A 453 -7.18 -5.59 33.99
C CYS A 453 -5.84 -5.24 34.63
N PHE A 454 -4.77 -5.97 34.25
CA PHE A 454 -3.42 -5.69 34.73
C PHE A 454 -2.38 -5.75 33.60
N GLY A 455 -1.33 -4.98 33.77
CA GLY A 455 -0.22 -4.92 32.83
C GLY A 455 1.03 -5.57 33.40
N VAL A 456 1.80 -6.26 32.55
CA VAL A 456 3.06 -6.87 32.96
C VAL A 456 4.15 -6.53 31.95
N GLY A 457 5.17 -5.82 32.41
CA GLY A 457 6.43 -5.60 31.68
C GLY A 457 7.51 -6.58 32.14
N GLN A 458 8.51 -6.80 31.31
CA GLN A 458 9.68 -7.61 31.62
C GLN A 458 10.91 -7.09 30.93
N ILE A 459 12.02 -7.07 31.68
CA ILE A 459 13.37 -6.99 31.12
C ILE A 459 14.22 -8.11 31.71
N SER A 460 15.26 -8.49 30.98
CA SER A 460 16.23 -9.48 31.43
C SER A 460 17.64 -8.91 31.27
N SER A 461 18.48 -9.08 32.27
CA SER A 461 19.90 -8.72 32.21
C SER A 461 20.76 -9.81 32.82
N MET A 462 22.03 -9.84 32.40
CA MET A 462 23.08 -10.65 33.02
C MET A 462 23.87 -9.88 34.10
N ASP A 463 23.51 -8.58 34.30
CA ASP A 463 24.18 -7.67 35.23
C ASP A 463 23.19 -7.24 36.33
N ALA A 464 23.41 -7.72 37.54
CA ALA A 464 22.58 -7.41 38.70
C ALA A 464 22.65 -5.94 39.13
N ASP A 465 23.77 -5.26 38.86
CA ASP A 465 23.91 -3.83 39.20
C ASP A 465 23.10 -2.97 38.23
N GLU A 466 23.06 -3.32 36.94
CA GLU A 466 22.18 -2.70 35.96
C GLU A 466 20.72 -2.83 36.36
N LEU A 467 20.26 -4.00 36.78
CA LEU A 467 18.88 -4.20 37.24
C LEU A 467 18.53 -3.35 38.45
N ARG A 468 19.49 -3.12 39.37
CA ARG A 468 19.28 -2.23 40.54
C ARG A 468 19.11 -0.76 40.13
N GLU A 469 19.97 -0.25 39.23
CA GLU A 469 19.83 1.12 38.70
C GLU A 469 18.48 1.32 38.01
N ILE A 470 18.04 0.33 37.23
CA ILE A 470 16.76 0.37 36.52
C ILE A 470 15.59 0.35 37.49
N LYS A 471 15.63 -0.45 38.54
CA LYS A 471 14.61 -0.49 39.58
C LYS A 471 14.30 0.91 40.12
N GLU A 472 15.33 1.66 40.48
CA GLU A 472 15.20 3.01 41.03
C GLU A 472 14.53 3.97 40.04
N ARG A 473 14.77 3.81 38.75
CA ARG A 473 14.19 4.63 37.67
C ARG A 473 12.77 4.21 37.29
N LEU A 474 12.45 2.93 37.34
CA LEU A 474 11.15 2.38 36.92
C LEU A 474 10.05 2.61 37.95
N ILE A 475 10.33 2.52 39.25
CA ILE A 475 9.30 2.65 40.30
C ILE A 475 8.52 3.97 40.16
N PRO A 476 9.16 5.16 40.06
CA PRO A 476 8.42 6.42 39.86
C PRO A 476 7.60 6.45 38.57
N PHE A 477 8.10 5.81 37.52
CA PHE A 477 7.38 5.75 36.23
C PHE A 477 6.14 4.85 36.33
N MET A 478 6.24 3.68 36.95
CA MET A 478 5.10 2.77 37.20
C MET A 478 3.98 3.46 37.96
N VAL A 479 4.33 4.29 38.95
CA VAL A 479 3.36 5.11 39.73
C VAL A 479 2.60 6.05 38.79
N SER A 480 3.29 6.71 37.86
CA SER A 480 2.68 7.65 36.92
C SER A 480 1.86 6.97 35.82
N GLU A 481 2.16 5.72 35.49
CA GLU A 481 1.50 4.95 34.43
C GLU A 481 0.28 4.16 34.92
N CYS A 482 0.24 3.83 36.22
CA CYS A 482 -0.91 3.12 36.79
C CYS A 482 -2.20 3.96 36.65
N GLY A 483 -3.26 3.34 36.18
CA GLY A 483 -4.53 3.99 35.84
C GLY A 483 -4.62 4.51 34.40
N ARG A 484 -3.50 4.61 33.68
CA ARG A 484 -3.51 4.92 32.24
C ARG A 484 -3.90 3.69 31.44
N HIS A 485 -4.50 3.92 30.26
CA HIS A 485 -4.89 2.88 29.32
C HIS A 485 -5.83 1.78 29.89
N GLY A 486 -6.59 2.09 30.96
CA GLY A 486 -7.54 1.15 31.56
C GLY A 486 -6.88 -0.01 32.33
N VAL A 487 -5.67 0.18 32.83
CA VAL A 487 -4.93 -0.79 33.64
C VAL A 487 -4.87 -0.30 35.08
N SER A 488 -5.49 -1.03 36.02
CA SER A 488 -5.53 -0.67 37.45
C SER A 488 -4.36 -1.21 38.28
N ARG A 489 -3.67 -2.23 37.75
CA ARG A 489 -2.54 -2.90 38.40
C ARG A 489 -1.40 -3.08 37.40
N VAL A 490 -0.20 -2.79 37.82
CA VAL A 490 1.00 -2.88 36.97
C VAL A 490 2.05 -3.72 37.69
N TYR A 491 2.61 -4.66 36.95
CA TYR A 491 3.72 -5.52 37.42
C TYR A 491 4.90 -5.35 36.48
N PHE A 492 6.12 -5.43 37.02
CA PHE A 492 7.31 -5.42 36.20
C PHE A 492 8.35 -6.42 36.68
N MET A 493 8.82 -7.30 35.78
CA MET A 493 9.81 -8.33 36.08
C MET A 493 11.20 -7.79 35.78
N LEU A 494 12.05 -7.65 36.80
CA LEU A 494 13.48 -7.46 36.67
C LEU A 494 14.15 -8.84 36.76
N THR A 495 14.46 -9.45 35.61
CA THR A 495 14.93 -10.83 35.55
C THR A 495 16.45 -10.89 35.47
N ASP A 496 17.07 -11.45 36.50
CA ASP A 496 18.48 -11.83 36.50
C ASP A 496 18.64 -13.21 35.89
N ILE A 497 19.25 -13.25 34.68
CA ILE A 497 19.46 -14.49 33.93
C ILE A 497 20.51 -15.37 34.64
N MET A 498 21.52 -14.78 35.28
CA MET A 498 22.60 -15.52 35.92
C MET A 498 22.12 -16.22 37.20
N GLU A 499 21.39 -15.51 38.05
CA GLU A 499 20.82 -16.03 39.28
C GLU A 499 19.50 -16.82 39.08
N GLN A 500 18.98 -16.84 37.84
CA GLN A 500 17.69 -17.45 37.51
C GLN A 500 16.57 -16.99 38.46
N SER A 501 16.45 -15.68 38.63
CA SER A 501 15.51 -15.06 39.55
C SER A 501 14.89 -13.79 38.97
N THR A 502 13.76 -13.38 39.53
CA THR A 502 13.10 -12.13 39.16
C THR A 502 12.79 -11.35 40.42
N GLU A 503 13.15 -10.07 40.42
CA GLU A 503 12.57 -9.13 41.34
C GLU A 503 11.31 -8.55 40.73
N LEU A 504 10.16 -8.82 41.33
CA LEU A 504 8.84 -8.38 40.88
C LEU A 504 8.50 -7.04 41.51
N LEU A 505 8.44 -6.00 40.69
CA LEU A 505 7.88 -4.69 41.04
C LEU A 505 6.37 -4.73 40.82
N PHE A 506 5.59 -4.06 41.66
CA PHE A 506 4.16 -3.92 41.48
C PHE A 506 3.65 -2.57 41.98
N TYR A 507 2.57 -2.08 41.36
CA TYR A 507 1.90 -0.84 41.75
C TYR A 507 0.43 -0.86 41.32
N GLY A 508 -0.40 -0.16 42.10
CA GLY A 508 -1.84 -0.03 41.88
C GLY A 508 -2.66 -0.73 42.96
N GLU A 509 -3.94 -0.37 43.04
CA GLU A 509 -4.85 -0.87 44.06
C GLU A 509 -5.01 -2.40 44.01
N GLY A 510 -4.72 -3.09 45.12
CA GLY A 510 -4.77 -4.55 45.20
C GLY A 510 -3.65 -5.27 44.46
N SER A 511 -2.62 -4.57 43.90
CA SER A 511 -1.52 -5.23 43.20
C SER A 511 -0.61 -6.06 44.12
N GLU A 512 -0.35 -5.56 45.34
CA GLU A 512 0.42 -6.25 46.36
C GLU A 512 -0.30 -7.51 46.82
N GLU A 513 -1.58 -7.40 47.22
CA GLU A 513 -2.40 -8.51 47.63
C GLU A 513 -2.46 -9.62 46.59
N MET A 514 -2.65 -9.25 45.35
CA MET A 514 -2.68 -10.21 44.24
C MET A 514 -1.32 -10.91 44.06
N ALA A 515 -0.20 -10.18 44.18
CA ALA A 515 1.14 -10.73 44.08
C ALA A 515 1.46 -11.69 45.27
N VAL A 516 1.10 -11.28 46.49
CA VAL A 516 1.25 -12.13 47.69
C VAL A 516 0.40 -13.39 47.58
N ASN A 517 -0.84 -13.27 47.13
CA ASN A 517 -1.72 -14.43 46.92
C ASN A 517 -1.18 -15.37 45.81
N ALA A 518 -0.57 -14.82 44.75
CA ALA A 518 -0.01 -15.61 43.67
C ALA A 518 1.24 -16.40 44.08
N PHE A 519 2.13 -15.78 44.85
CA PHE A 519 3.45 -16.37 45.13
C PHE A 519 3.65 -16.81 46.57
N LYS A 520 2.76 -16.45 47.48
CA LYS A 520 2.84 -16.77 48.94
C LYS A 520 4.16 -16.28 49.56
N ILE A 521 4.63 -15.11 49.12
CA ILE A 521 5.84 -14.47 49.59
C ILE A 521 5.48 -13.05 50.00
N GLU A 522 5.87 -12.63 51.20
CA GLU A 522 5.69 -11.27 51.70
C GLU A 522 6.65 -10.31 51.03
N PRO A 523 6.20 -9.10 50.64
CA PRO A 523 7.05 -8.11 50.02
C PRO A 523 8.15 -7.62 50.97
N LYS A 524 9.32 -7.35 50.39
CA LYS A 524 10.39 -6.68 51.09
C LYS A 524 10.74 -5.42 50.30
N ASP A 525 10.78 -4.27 50.96
CA ASP A 525 11.07 -2.96 50.33
C ASP A 525 10.17 -2.68 49.10
N GLY A 526 8.89 -3.09 49.16
CA GLY A 526 7.90 -2.87 48.09
C GLY A 526 8.07 -3.76 46.84
N THR A 527 8.83 -4.84 46.93
CA THR A 527 9.06 -5.80 45.86
C THR A 527 9.01 -7.24 46.34
N ILE A 528 8.80 -8.22 45.46
CA ILE A 528 8.86 -9.63 45.77
C ILE A 528 10.01 -10.29 45.00
N TYR A 529 10.93 -10.98 45.69
CA TYR A 529 11.98 -11.73 45.07
C TYR A 529 11.55 -13.16 44.75
N LEU A 530 11.52 -13.52 43.49
CA LEU A 530 11.03 -14.79 42.96
C LEU A 530 12.21 -15.63 42.44
N LYS A 531 12.71 -16.52 43.31
CA LYS A 531 13.79 -17.45 42.94
C LYS A 531 13.26 -18.52 41.97
N GLY A 532 13.98 -18.78 40.87
CA GLY A 532 13.62 -19.76 39.84
C GLY A 532 12.52 -19.29 38.88
N VAL A 533 12.06 -18.04 38.99
CA VAL A 533 11.09 -17.43 38.06
C VAL A 533 11.81 -16.56 37.08
N VAL A 534 11.81 -16.96 35.80
CA VAL A 534 12.46 -16.23 34.69
C VAL A 534 11.51 -16.04 33.50
N SER A 535 10.37 -16.72 33.50
CA SER A 535 9.41 -16.70 32.40
C SER A 535 8.10 -16.05 32.81
N ARG A 536 7.78 -14.87 32.22
CA ARG A 536 6.48 -14.22 32.38
C ARG A 536 5.35 -15.16 32.02
N LYS A 537 5.40 -15.80 30.85
CA LYS A 537 4.33 -16.62 30.29
C LYS A 537 4.01 -17.87 31.09
N LYS A 538 5.02 -18.61 31.58
CA LYS A 538 4.82 -19.89 32.27
C LYS A 538 4.80 -19.80 33.80
N GLN A 539 5.52 -18.82 34.33
CA GLN A 539 5.77 -18.80 35.79
C GLN A 539 5.17 -17.60 36.51
N LEU A 540 4.95 -16.46 35.80
CA LEU A 540 4.36 -15.28 36.43
C LEU A 540 2.84 -15.18 36.17
N ILE A 541 2.44 -15.24 34.88
CA ILE A 541 1.04 -14.99 34.49
C ILE A 541 0.07 -16.01 35.08
N PRO A 542 0.29 -17.35 35.05
CA PRO A 542 -0.68 -18.29 35.57
C PRO A 542 -0.99 -18.08 37.06
N PRO A 543 -0.01 -17.94 37.98
CA PRO A 543 -0.31 -17.64 39.37
C PRO A 543 -1.04 -16.31 39.60
N LEU A 544 -0.70 -15.26 38.84
CA LEU A 544 -1.40 -13.98 38.93
C LEU A 544 -2.86 -14.10 38.45
N MET A 545 -3.12 -14.85 37.39
CA MET A 545 -4.49 -15.10 36.91
C MET A 545 -5.33 -15.88 37.94
N GLU A 546 -4.76 -16.90 38.59
CA GLU A 546 -5.42 -17.66 39.68
C GLU A 546 -5.70 -16.75 40.88
N ALA A 547 -4.74 -15.90 41.28
CA ALA A 547 -4.94 -14.97 42.37
C ALA A 547 -6.02 -13.93 42.07
N ALA A 548 -6.10 -13.45 40.82
CA ALA A 548 -7.14 -12.54 40.39
C ALA A 548 -8.55 -13.14 40.47
N GLN A 549 -8.70 -14.42 40.13
CA GLN A 549 -9.99 -15.13 40.28
C GLN A 549 -10.44 -15.23 41.73
N MET A 550 -9.52 -15.48 42.68
CA MET A 550 -9.82 -15.53 44.10
C MET A 550 -10.33 -14.18 44.63
N ILE A 551 -9.67 -13.08 44.25
CA ILE A 551 -10.08 -11.72 44.63
C ILE A 551 -11.43 -11.35 44.02
N GLY A 552 -11.72 -11.74 42.77
CA GLY A 552 -13.00 -11.49 42.11
C GLY A 552 -14.18 -12.25 42.75
N SER A 553 -13.93 -13.41 43.33
CA SER A 553 -14.98 -14.22 44.01
C SER A 553 -15.37 -13.72 45.39
N ASP A 554 -14.53 -12.92 46.06
CA ASP A 554 -14.84 -12.33 47.36
C ASP A 554 -15.73 -11.07 47.28
N TYR A 555 -16.01 -10.57 46.07
CA TYR A 555 -16.88 -9.42 45.81
C TYR A 555 -18.25 -9.80 45.19
N VAL A 556 -18.57 -11.08 45.04
CA VAL A 556 -19.88 -11.60 44.64
C VAL A 556 -20.55 -12.26 45.85
#